data_a8871acddb91df8dcfa90d44b3d3bdf3
#
_entry.id   a8871acddb91df8dcfa90d44b3d3bdf3
#
_cell.length_a   1.000
_cell.length_b   1.000
_cell.length_c   1.000
_cell.angle_alpha   90.00
_cell.angle_beta   90.00
_cell.angle_gamma   90.00
#
_symmetry.space_group_name_H-M   'P 1'
#
loop_
_entity.id
_entity.type
_entity.pdbx_description
1 polymer ?
#
loop_
_entity_poly.entity_id
_entity_poly.type
_entity_poly.pdbx_seq_one_letter_code
_entity_poly.pdbx_strand_id
1 'polypeptide(L)'
;MKNIYKQSVLLVALVAILSSIVAPSANAAEKGYRYWGYFQAAPGAKTWTMAMTGPTVPIADGSVEGWAFTFSSDSIPDAATPHLAPNFSRICGLVKTVPAGKKRIGLVVDFGSAFLRPKGEKMPRNFTKCVVVDKNAVGVDVLSQVVKVRTEGSGFICAFSNYPAKECGAEITTPVALIHKK
;
A
#
# COMPACT_ATOMS: atom_id res chain seq x y z
N MET A 1 -60.69 -8.46 42.23
CA MET A 1 -60.47 -7.98 40.84
C MET A 1 -59.47 -6.83 40.72
N LYS A 2 -59.28 -5.93 41.69
CA LYS A 2 -58.29 -4.84 41.61
C LYS A 2 -56.80 -5.21 41.63
N ASN A 3 -56.44 -6.34 42.25
CA ASN A 3 -55.04 -6.74 42.39
C ASN A 3 -54.48 -7.45 41.15
N ILE A 4 -55.31 -8.13 40.37
CA ILE A 4 -54.87 -8.83 39.15
C ILE A 4 -54.51 -7.82 38.05
N TYR A 5 -55.22 -6.71 37.99
CA TYR A 5 -54.93 -5.67 37.01
C TYR A 5 -53.61 -4.93 37.26
N LYS A 6 -53.24 -4.73 38.55
CA LYS A 6 -51.97 -4.09 38.91
C LYS A 6 -50.77 -4.99 38.60
N GLN A 7 -50.87 -6.30 38.78
CA GLN A 7 -49.79 -7.24 38.44
C GLN A 7 -49.62 -7.39 36.94
N SER A 8 -50.71 -7.40 36.15
CA SER A 8 -50.58 -7.46 34.67
C SER A 8 -49.95 -6.22 34.06
N VAL A 9 -50.26 -5.01 34.59
CA VAL A 9 -49.64 -3.76 34.12
C VAL A 9 -48.13 -3.69 34.46
N LEU A 10 -47.74 -4.23 35.63
CA LEU A 10 -46.31 -4.27 36.00
C LEU A 10 -45.51 -5.25 35.13
N LEU A 11 -46.10 -6.41 34.79
CA LEU A 11 -45.46 -7.40 33.90
C LEU A 11 -45.28 -6.88 32.47
N VAL A 12 -46.26 -6.18 31.93
CA VAL A 12 -46.16 -5.60 30.60
C VAL A 12 -45.14 -4.48 30.56
N ALA A 13 -45.04 -3.65 31.60
CA ALA A 13 -44.01 -2.60 31.67
C ALA A 13 -42.59 -3.17 31.80
N LEU A 14 -42.42 -4.31 32.51
CA LEU A 14 -41.12 -4.94 32.66
C LEU A 14 -40.61 -5.59 31.34
N VAL A 15 -41.53 -6.19 30.56
CA VAL A 15 -41.20 -6.78 29.25
C VAL A 15 -40.87 -5.66 28.20
N ALA A 16 -41.51 -4.50 28.28
CA ALA A 16 -41.20 -3.39 27.39
C ALA A 16 -39.83 -2.77 27.66
N ILE A 17 -39.31 -2.82 28.90
CA ILE A 17 -37.99 -2.28 29.25
C ILE A 17 -36.87 -3.24 28.85
N LEU A 18 -37.09 -4.57 28.82
CA LEU A 18 -36.09 -5.55 28.38
C LEU A 18 -35.89 -5.58 26.86
N SER A 19 -36.81 -5.07 26.06
CA SER A 19 -36.70 -5.06 24.58
C SER A 19 -35.81 -3.94 24.03
N SER A 20 -35.32 -3.03 24.87
CA SER A 20 -34.63 -1.81 24.42
C SER A 20 -33.11 -1.91 24.39
N ILE A 21 -32.48 -3.06 24.66
CA ILE A 21 -31.01 -3.13 24.83
C ILE A 21 -30.32 -4.02 23.77
N VAL A 22 -30.93 -4.25 22.66
CA VAL A 22 -30.20 -4.75 21.49
C VAL A 22 -29.95 -3.59 20.53
N ALA A 23 -29.13 -2.63 20.94
CA ALA A 23 -28.51 -1.75 19.98
C ALA A 23 -27.61 -2.64 19.08
N PRO A 24 -27.82 -2.66 17.76
CA PRO A 24 -26.86 -3.32 16.89
C PRO A 24 -25.51 -2.64 17.14
N SER A 25 -24.53 -3.42 17.55
CA SER A 25 -23.14 -2.96 17.60
C SER A 25 -22.84 -2.46 16.18
N ALA A 26 -22.78 -1.16 15.98
CA ALA A 26 -22.24 -0.59 14.75
C ALA A 26 -20.79 -1.08 14.69
N ASN A 27 -20.56 -2.15 13.93
CA ASN A 27 -19.20 -2.57 13.64
C ASN A 27 -18.51 -1.36 13.00
N ALA A 28 -17.65 -0.70 13.75
CA ALA A 28 -16.82 0.36 13.19
C ALA A 28 -16.11 -0.22 11.98
N ALA A 29 -16.26 0.43 10.83
CA ALA A 29 -15.60 -0.05 9.63
C ALA A 29 -14.09 -0.12 9.90
N GLU A 30 -13.50 -1.28 9.63
CA GLU A 30 -12.08 -1.52 9.84
C GLU A 30 -11.27 -0.45 9.10
N LYS A 31 -10.20 0.02 9.73
CA LYS A 31 -9.27 0.99 9.17
C LYS A 31 -7.93 0.34 8.88
N GLY A 32 -7.16 0.97 8.03
CA GLY A 32 -5.79 0.61 7.71
C GLY A 32 -5.09 1.79 7.05
N TYR A 33 -3.90 1.55 6.56
CA TYR A 33 -3.05 2.60 6.00
C TYR A 33 -2.85 2.40 4.50
N ARG A 34 -2.95 3.49 3.73
CA ARG A 34 -2.46 3.52 2.35
C ARG A 34 -1.12 4.24 2.30
N TYR A 35 -0.16 3.67 1.60
CA TYR A 35 1.22 4.12 1.59
C TYR A 35 1.99 3.60 0.38
N TRP A 36 3.22 4.05 0.21
CA TRP A 36 4.15 3.49 -0.77
C TRP A 36 4.87 2.27 -0.18
N GLY A 37 4.50 1.09 -0.64
CA GLY A 37 5.20 -0.16 -0.33
C GLY A 37 6.43 -0.33 -1.22
N TYR A 38 7.51 -0.84 -0.64
CA TYR A 38 8.75 -1.13 -1.32
C TYR A 38 8.97 -2.63 -1.49
N PHE A 39 9.29 -3.04 -2.70
CA PHE A 39 9.46 -4.43 -3.10
C PHE A 39 10.73 -4.62 -3.88
N GLN A 40 11.31 -5.79 -3.76
CA GLN A 40 12.56 -6.14 -4.43
C GLN A 40 12.44 -7.48 -5.14
N ALA A 41 13.16 -7.63 -6.24
CA ALA A 41 13.39 -8.89 -6.91
C ALA A 41 14.87 -9.02 -7.25
N ALA A 42 15.51 -10.05 -6.72
CA ALA A 42 16.91 -10.38 -7.02
C ALA A 42 17.09 -10.68 -8.52
N PRO A 43 18.31 -10.65 -9.05
CA PRO A 43 18.58 -11.00 -10.44
C PRO A 43 17.97 -12.36 -10.83
N GLY A 44 17.15 -12.36 -11.87
CA GLY A 44 16.46 -13.57 -12.36
C GLY A 44 15.17 -13.95 -11.63
N ALA A 45 14.84 -13.33 -10.50
CA ALA A 45 13.59 -13.57 -9.78
C ALA A 45 12.38 -13.19 -10.65
N LYS A 46 11.26 -13.91 -10.47
CA LYS A 46 10.01 -13.73 -11.22
C LYS A 46 8.88 -13.19 -10.33
N THR A 47 9.12 -13.15 -9.03
CA THR A 47 8.16 -12.70 -8.02
C THR A 47 8.75 -11.57 -7.18
N TRP A 48 7.88 -10.76 -6.61
CA TRP A 48 8.26 -9.71 -5.68
C TRP A 48 8.45 -10.27 -4.27
N THR A 49 9.42 -9.71 -3.55
CA THR A 49 9.56 -9.85 -2.10
C THR A 49 9.38 -8.48 -1.49
N MET A 50 8.54 -8.36 -0.46
CA MET A 50 8.42 -7.12 0.29
C MET A 50 9.76 -6.83 0.98
N ALA A 51 10.26 -5.62 0.83
CA ALA A 51 11.48 -5.21 1.51
C ALA A 51 11.21 -4.97 2.99
N MET A 52 11.93 -5.67 3.85
CA MET A 52 11.82 -5.54 5.31
C MET A 52 12.65 -4.37 5.85
N THR A 53 13.51 -3.80 5.01
CA THR A 53 14.32 -2.61 5.31
C THR A 53 14.01 -1.51 4.32
N GLY A 54 14.34 -0.27 4.68
CA GLY A 54 14.22 0.86 3.75
C GLY A 54 15.15 0.70 2.53
N PRO A 55 15.01 1.54 1.50
CA PRO A 55 15.76 1.45 0.24
C PRO A 55 17.21 1.94 0.38
N THR A 56 17.89 1.60 1.48
CA THR A 56 19.22 2.05 1.86
C THR A 56 20.29 0.95 1.79
N VAL A 57 19.89 -0.26 1.37
CA VAL A 57 20.83 -1.37 1.19
C VAL A 57 21.31 -1.46 -0.26
N PRO A 58 22.57 -1.91 -0.51
CA PRO A 58 23.09 -2.12 -1.85
C PRO A 58 22.27 -3.18 -2.60
N ILE A 59 22.02 -2.92 -3.88
CA ILE A 59 21.28 -3.81 -4.78
C ILE A 59 22.21 -4.33 -5.87
N ALA A 60 22.00 -5.57 -6.32
CA ALA A 60 22.84 -6.20 -7.34
C ALA A 60 22.47 -5.74 -8.77
N ASP A 61 23.44 -5.76 -9.72
CA ASP A 61 23.13 -5.60 -11.15
C ASP A 61 22.14 -6.67 -11.59
N GLY A 62 21.14 -6.29 -12.37
CA GLY A 62 20.08 -7.20 -12.80
C GLY A 62 18.91 -7.35 -11.85
N SER A 63 18.92 -6.71 -10.69
CA SER A 63 17.76 -6.63 -9.80
C SER A 63 16.65 -5.75 -10.37
N VAL A 64 15.44 -5.93 -9.84
CA VAL A 64 14.31 -5.05 -10.11
C VAL A 64 13.79 -4.49 -8.79
N GLU A 65 13.70 -3.17 -8.70
CA GLU A 65 13.12 -2.43 -7.58
C GLU A 65 11.67 -2.07 -7.90
N GLY A 66 10.76 -2.36 -6.99
CA GLY A 66 9.33 -2.15 -7.16
C GLY A 66 8.75 -1.24 -6.09
N TRP A 67 7.95 -0.30 -6.52
CA TRP A 67 7.19 0.58 -5.64
C TRP A 67 5.72 0.53 -6.00
N ALA A 68 4.86 0.28 -5.01
CA ALA A 68 3.42 0.26 -5.20
C ALA A 68 2.72 1.16 -4.18
N PHE A 69 1.79 2.00 -4.65
CA PHE A 69 0.87 2.68 -3.77
C PHE A 69 -0.20 1.68 -3.33
N THR A 70 -0.12 1.24 -2.08
CA THR A 70 -0.80 0.06 -1.56
C THR A 70 -1.55 0.34 -0.28
N PHE A 71 -2.16 -0.69 0.30
CA PHE A 71 -2.92 -0.64 1.54
C PHE A 71 -2.61 -1.87 2.38
N SER A 72 -2.57 -1.71 3.69
CA SER A 72 -2.61 -2.82 4.64
C SER A 72 -3.42 -2.44 5.89
N SER A 73 -3.96 -3.47 6.57
CA SER A 73 -4.66 -3.39 7.85
C SER A 73 -4.40 -4.67 8.63
N ASP A 74 -4.95 -4.79 9.83
CA ASP A 74 -4.81 -6.01 10.64
C ASP A 74 -5.41 -7.23 9.94
N SER A 75 -6.53 -7.08 9.23
CA SER A 75 -7.15 -8.17 8.46
C SER A 75 -6.58 -8.35 7.05
N ILE A 76 -5.81 -7.40 6.56
CA ILE A 76 -5.12 -7.40 5.26
C ILE A 76 -3.66 -7.01 5.49
N PRO A 77 -2.86 -7.90 6.14
CA PRO A 77 -1.49 -7.56 6.53
C PRO A 77 -0.54 -7.47 5.33
N ASP A 78 -0.82 -8.21 4.26
CA ASP A 78 0.04 -8.25 3.09
C ASP A 78 -0.28 -7.11 2.12
N ALA A 79 0.64 -6.18 2.00
CA ALA A 79 0.56 -5.12 1.00
C ALA A 79 0.58 -5.71 -0.42
N ALA A 80 -0.33 -5.23 -1.27
CA ALA A 80 -0.35 -5.64 -2.67
C ALA A 80 0.94 -5.22 -3.37
N THR A 81 1.58 -6.19 -4.05
CA THR A 81 2.78 -5.96 -4.86
C THR A 81 2.46 -5.14 -6.12
N PRO A 82 3.46 -4.57 -6.81
CA PRO A 82 3.24 -3.96 -8.12
C PRO A 82 2.52 -4.94 -9.08
N HIS A 83 1.56 -4.43 -9.84
CA HIS A 83 0.80 -5.24 -10.81
C HIS A 83 1.68 -5.84 -11.92
N LEU A 84 2.78 -5.16 -12.26
CA LEU A 84 3.75 -5.67 -13.23
C LEU A 84 4.75 -6.60 -12.53
N ALA A 85 4.97 -7.78 -13.09
CA ALA A 85 5.98 -8.71 -12.60
C ALA A 85 7.41 -8.13 -12.76
N PRO A 86 8.37 -8.50 -11.89
CA PRO A 86 9.75 -8.03 -11.94
C PRO A 86 10.53 -8.71 -13.07
N ASN A 87 10.38 -8.23 -14.29
CA ASN A 87 11.04 -8.79 -15.46
C ASN A 87 12.19 -7.89 -15.92
N PHE A 88 13.39 -8.13 -15.39
CA PHE A 88 14.58 -7.35 -15.74
C PHE A 88 14.86 -7.32 -17.24
N SER A 89 14.78 -8.46 -17.91
CA SER A 89 15.07 -8.56 -19.34
C SER A 89 14.08 -7.73 -20.18
N ARG A 90 12.82 -7.65 -19.77
CA ARG A 90 11.82 -6.81 -20.42
C ARG A 90 12.08 -5.33 -20.18
N ILE A 91 12.51 -4.97 -18.95
CA ILE A 91 12.70 -3.58 -18.53
C ILE A 91 14.03 -3.04 -19.06
N CYS A 92 15.11 -3.83 -18.97
CA CYS A 92 16.48 -3.42 -19.29
C CYS A 92 17.07 -4.07 -20.55
N GLY A 93 16.30 -4.86 -21.30
CA GLY A 93 16.80 -5.63 -22.44
C GLY A 93 17.47 -4.82 -23.56
N LEU A 94 17.15 -3.54 -23.69
CA LEU A 94 17.77 -2.64 -24.67
C LEU A 94 19.10 -2.04 -24.17
N VAL A 95 19.36 -2.02 -22.87
CA VAL A 95 20.62 -1.54 -22.28
C VAL A 95 21.58 -2.70 -22.14
N LYS A 96 22.36 -2.98 -23.16
CA LYS A 96 23.27 -4.15 -23.22
C LYS A 96 24.56 -3.94 -22.43
N THR A 97 25.10 -2.74 -22.47
CA THR A 97 26.39 -2.39 -21.85
C THR A 97 26.26 -1.14 -21.01
N VAL A 98 27.05 -1.05 -19.97
CA VAL A 98 27.16 0.12 -19.10
C VAL A 98 28.63 0.47 -18.87
N PRO A 99 28.98 1.73 -18.58
CA PRO A 99 30.34 2.12 -18.22
C PRO A 99 30.87 1.34 -17.03
N ALA A 100 32.20 1.22 -16.93
CA ALA A 100 32.84 0.65 -15.75
C ALA A 100 32.39 1.39 -14.48
N GLY A 101 32.18 0.64 -13.40
CA GLY A 101 31.67 1.20 -12.13
C GLY A 101 30.16 1.46 -12.07
N LYS A 102 29.41 1.16 -13.13
CA LYS A 102 27.95 1.26 -13.18
C LYS A 102 27.27 -0.11 -13.18
N LYS A 103 26.00 -0.11 -12.84
CA LYS A 103 25.09 -1.28 -12.90
C LYS A 103 23.73 -0.87 -13.43
N ARG A 104 22.93 -1.87 -13.87
CA ARG A 104 21.57 -1.69 -14.37
C ARG A 104 20.58 -2.22 -13.36
N ILE A 105 19.57 -1.42 -13.06
CA ILE A 105 18.47 -1.80 -12.19
C ILE A 105 17.16 -1.56 -12.95
N GLY A 106 16.30 -2.57 -12.98
CA GLY A 106 14.92 -2.38 -13.41
C GLY A 106 14.13 -1.64 -12.33
N LEU A 107 13.38 -0.63 -12.70
CA LEU A 107 12.46 0.07 -11.81
C LEU A 107 11.03 -0.11 -12.28
N VAL A 108 10.15 -0.44 -11.34
CA VAL A 108 8.69 -0.49 -11.52
C VAL A 108 8.06 0.47 -10.52
N VAL A 109 7.27 1.43 -11.02
CA VAL A 109 6.47 2.33 -10.17
C VAL A 109 5.00 2.14 -10.51
N ASP A 110 4.26 1.69 -9.53
CA ASP A 110 2.84 1.36 -9.61
C ASP A 110 2.05 2.29 -8.68
N PHE A 111 1.23 3.15 -9.26
CA PHE A 111 0.42 4.12 -8.51
C PHE A 111 -0.83 3.49 -7.88
N GLY A 112 -0.94 2.17 -7.91
CA GLY A 112 -1.95 1.39 -7.21
C GLY A 112 -3.28 1.31 -7.96
N SER A 113 -4.30 0.91 -7.20
CA SER A 113 -5.66 0.75 -7.71
C SER A 113 -6.49 2.02 -7.53
N ALA A 114 -7.47 2.23 -8.40
CA ALA A 114 -8.32 3.43 -8.39
C ALA A 114 -9.06 3.66 -7.05
N PHE A 115 -9.38 2.59 -6.32
CA PHE A 115 -10.04 2.67 -5.01
C PHE A 115 -9.10 3.16 -3.88
N LEU A 116 -7.78 3.16 -4.10
CA LEU A 116 -6.79 3.74 -3.18
C LEU A 116 -6.49 5.21 -3.46
N ARG A 117 -6.97 5.75 -4.58
CA ARG A 117 -6.69 7.13 -4.98
C ARG A 117 -7.22 8.13 -3.95
N PRO A 118 -6.40 9.08 -3.46
CA PRO A 118 -6.88 10.17 -2.62
C PRO A 118 -7.99 10.96 -3.30
N LYS A 119 -8.97 11.40 -2.52
CA LYS A 119 -10.12 12.16 -3.04
C LYS A 119 -9.65 13.45 -3.73
N GLY A 120 -10.12 13.65 -4.95
CA GLY A 120 -9.80 14.84 -5.74
C GLY A 120 -8.46 14.81 -6.47
N GLU A 121 -7.64 13.78 -6.27
CA GLU A 121 -6.37 13.64 -6.98
C GLU A 121 -6.50 12.87 -8.29
N LYS A 122 -5.65 13.18 -9.25
CA LYS A 122 -5.51 12.40 -10.50
C LYS A 122 -4.39 11.38 -10.32
N MET A 123 -4.72 10.11 -10.48
CA MET A 123 -3.73 9.04 -10.39
C MET A 123 -2.82 9.06 -11.63
N PRO A 124 -1.48 9.09 -11.46
CA PRO A 124 -0.53 8.97 -12.55
C PRO A 124 -0.57 7.58 -13.19
N ARG A 125 0.06 7.44 -14.36
CA ARG A 125 0.21 6.14 -15.02
C ARG A 125 1.37 5.35 -14.42
N ASN A 126 1.18 4.06 -14.22
CA ASN A 126 2.24 3.12 -13.88
C ASN A 126 3.31 3.11 -14.97
N PHE A 127 4.57 2.93 -14.59
CA PHE A 127 5.66 2.87 -15.55
C PHE A 127 6.79 1.94 -15.11
N THR A 128 7.62 1.58 -16.06
CA THR A 128 8.87 0.86 -15.83
C THR A 128 10.02 1.62 -16.48
N LYS A 129 11.21 1.52 -15.90
CA LYS A 129 12.41 2.14 -16.45
C LYS A 129 13.66 1.31 -16.13
N CYS A 130 14.57 1.18 -17.10
CA CYS A 130 15.92 0.74 -16.82
C CYS A 130 16.74 1.92 -16.35
N VAL A 131 17.32 1.81 -15.16
CA VAL A 131 18.12 2.88 -14.55
C VAL A 131 19.58 2.40 -14.46
N VAL A 132 20.50 3.23 -14.94
CA VAL A 132 21.94 2.99 -14.84
C VAL A 132 22.46 3.83 -13.68
N VAL A 133 22.97 3.17 -12.66
CA VAL A 133 23.44 3.78 -11.41
C VAL A 133 24.86 3.37 -11.08
N ASP A 134 25.47 4.02 -10.11
CA ASP A 134 26.78 3.62 -9.59
C ASP A 134 26.73 2.21 -8.97
N LYS A 135 27.84 1.47 -9.04
CA LYS A 135 27.95 0.11 -8.50
C LYS A 135 27.50 0.01 -7.04
N ASN A 136 27.75 1.06 -6.24
CA ASN A 136 27.42 1.11 -4.81
C ASN A 136 26.03 1.74 -4.53
N ALA A 137 25.29 2.16 -5.56
CA ALA A 137 23.98 2.78 -5.40
C ALA A 137 23.01 1.85 -4.66
N VAL A 138 22.15 2.46 -3.86
CA VAL A 138 21.07 1.80 -3.10
C VAL A 138 19.69 2.09 -3.74
N GLY A 139 18.63 1.48 -3.24
CA GLY A 139 17.30 1.59 -3.84
C GLY A 139 16.78 3.03 -3.98
N VAL A 140 17.06 3.89 -2.98
CA VAL A 140 16.63 5.30 -3.05
C VAL A 140 17.37 6.08 -4.13
N ASP A 141 18.61 5.75 -4.44
CA ASP A 141 19.37 6.40 -5.51
C ASP A 141 18.77 6.08 -6.89
N VAL A 142 18.32 4.84 -7.08
CA VAL A 142 17.63 4.42 -8.32
C VAL A 142 16.33 5.19 -8.49
N LEU A 143 15.52 5.25 -7.44
CA LEU A 143 14.22 5.91 -7.46
C LEU A 143 14.36 7.43 -7.73
N SER A 144 15.27 8.09 -7.04
CA SER A 144 15.48 9.55 -7.10
C SER A 144 15.96 10.06 -8.46
N GLN A 145 16.58 9.19 -9.28
CA GLN A 145 16.94 9.56 -10.67
C GLN A 145 15.73 9.63 -11.61
N VAL A 146 14.59 9.07 -11.20
CA VAL A 146 13.42 8.92 -12.10
C VAL A 146 12.23 9.73 -11.63
N VAL A 147 12.04 9.85 -10.32
CA VAL A 147 10.91 10.58 -9.74
C VAL A 147 11.40 11.56 -8.66
N LYS A 148 10.65 12.65 -8.51
CA LYS A 148 10.83 13.52 -7.34
C LYS A 148 10.21 12.82 -6.13
N VAL A 149 11.03 12.51 -5.13
CA VAL A 149 10.61 11.87 -3.89
C VAL A 149 10.29 12.94 -2.85
N ARG A 150 9.13 12.85 -2.18
CA ARG A 150 8.81 13.60 -0.96
C ARG A 150 8.89 12.65 0.22
N THR A 151 9.61 13.08 1.26
CA THR A 151 9.76 12.34 2.52
C THR A 151 9.34 13.19 3.70
N GLU A 152 8.99 12.56 4.81
CA GLU A 152 8.73 13.18 6.10
C GLU A 152 9.46 12.44 7.23
N GLY A 153 9.71 13.15 8.33
CA GLY A 153 10.38 12.58 9.51
C GLY A 153 11.76 11.99 9.17
N SER A 154 12.02 10.76 9.61
CA SER A 154 13.28 10.04 9.44
C SER A 154 13.47 9.42 8.06
N GLY A 155 12.85 9.95 7.01
CA GLY A 155 12.98 9.44 5.64
C GLY A 155 11.83 8.55 5.19
N PHE A 156 10.69 8.60 5.88
CA PHE A 156 9.48 7.92 5.41
C PHE A 156 9.01 8.49 4.07
N ILE A 157 8.88 7.64 3.07
CA ILE A 157 8.52 8.05 1.71
C ILE A 157 7.01 8.30 1.63
N CYS A 158 6.65 9.56 1.33
CA CYS A 158 5.28 10.02 1.27
C CYS A 158 4.71 10.10 -0.14
N ALA A 159 5.52 10.51 -1.12
CA ALA A 159 5.03 10.74 -2.47
C ALA A 159 6.09 10.61 -3.56
N PHE A 160 5.65 10.22 -4.76
CA PHE A 160 6.43 10.27 -5.99
C PHE A 160 5.80 11.26 -6.97
N SER A 161 6.61 12.24 -7.44
CA SER A 161 6.16 13.29 -8.37
C SER A 161 4.84 13.95 -7.94
N ASN A 162 4.74 14.25 -6.63
CA ASN A 162 3.58 14.87 -5.99
C ASN A 162 2.30 13.99 -5.91
N TYR A 163 2.44 12.67 -5.96
CA TYR A 163 1.32 11.76 -5.71
C TYR A 163 1.66 10.77 -4.57
N PRO A 164 0.84 10.69 -3.50
CA PRO A 164 -0.26 11.62 -3.17
C PRO A 164 0.25 13.03 -2.86
N ALA A 165 -0.58 14.06 -3.13
CA ALA A 165 -0.14 15.44 -3.03
C ALA A 165 0.07 15.91 -1.59
N LYS A 166 -0.75 15.42 -0.64
CA LYS A 166 -0.79 15.92 0.74
C LYS A 166 -0.57 14.83 1.79
N GLU A 167 -0.84 13.57 1.46
CA GLU A 167 -0.80 12.47 2.43
C GLU A 167 0.59 11.89 2.59
N CYS A 168 0.82 11.30 3.76
CA CYS A 168 2.03 10.54 4.08
C CYS A 168 1.64 9.35 4.98
N GLY A 169 1.36 8.20 4.39
CA GLY A 169 0.87 7.03 5.13
C GLY A 169 -0.49 7.27 5.78
N ALA A 170 -1.51 7.64 4.98
CA ALA A 170 -2.81 8.03 5.52
C ALA A 170 -3.64 6.86 6.01
N GLU A 171 -4.20 6.98 7.22
CA GLU A 171 -5.23 6.07 7.71
C GLU A 171 -6.53 6.30 6.93
N ILE A 172 -7.09 5.21 6.41
CA ILE A 172 -8.38 5.22 5.69
C ILE A 172 -9.25 4.04 6.11
N THR A 173 -10.56 4.14 5.90
CA THR A 173 -11.45 2.98 5.98
C THR A 173 -11.02 1.94 4.94
N THR A 174 -11.04 0.66 5.34
CA THR A 174 -10.72 -0.45 4.43
C THR A 174 -11.60 -0.39 3.18
N PRO A 175 -11.00 -0.27 1.99
CA PRO A 175 -11.76 -0.22 0.75
C PRO A 175 -12.61 -1.47 0.53
N VAL A 176 -13.88 -1.31 0.19
CA VAL A 176 -14.81 -2.42 -0.08
C VAL A 176 -14.26 -3.43 -1.08
N ALA A 177 -13.53 -2.95 -2.09
CA ALA A 177 -12.88 -3.81 -3.09
C ALA A 177 -11.82 -4.78 -2.52
N LEU A 178 -11.32 -4.54 -1.31
CA LEU A 178 -10.37 -5.42 -0.62
C LEU A 178 -11.06 -6.40 0.32
N ILE A 179 -12.25 -6.08 0.83
CA ILE A 179 -13.00 -6.94 1.75
C ILE A 179 -13.51 -8.22 1.05
N HIS A 180 -13.83 -8.13 -0.25
CA HIS A 180 -14.42 -9.22 -1.02
C HIS A 180 -13.39 -10.07 -1.81
N LYS A 181 -12.11 -9.91 -1.58
CA LYS A 181 -11.03 -10.69 -2.24
C LYS A 181 -10.62 -11.97 -1.48
N LYS A 182 -11.44 -12.43 -0.54
CA LYS A 182 -11.21 -13.71 0.15
C LYS A 182 -11.73 -14.89 -0.67
#